data_a07bde74b89f277021d93c8ef6c87f4c
#
_entry.id   a07bde74b89f277021d93c8ef6c87f4c
#
_cell.length_a   1.000
_cell.length_b   1.000
_cell.length_c   1.000
_cell.angle_alpha   90.00
_cell.angle_beta   90.00
_cell.angle_gamma   90.00
#
_symmetry.space_group_name_H-M   'P 1'
#
loop_
_entity.id
_entity.type
_entity.pdbx_description
1 polymer ?
#
loop_
_entity_poly.entity_id
_entity_poly.type
_entity_poly.pdbx_seq_one_letter_code
_entity_poly.pdbx_strand_id
1 'polypeptide(L)'
;MRAVVVSELGGPEVMAAGDRPDPEAGPGQIVVQVAAAGVNFIDIYRRSGVYKQQLPYTPGSEGAGTVVAAGEGVTQFSAGDRVAWSEGPGSYAERVAIAAENAVPVPDGVDLKTAGAVMLQGMTAHYLCRSTYPVTEGAVTVVHAAAGGVGLLLTQLIKDHGGIVVATTSSTSKAVLAKEAGADYVTAYEEFPGVVREVTGGRGADVVFDGVGQDTFDASLSVLRPRGMMVLFGGSSGQVPPVDPQRLNSGGSLYLTRPTLVHYVADRTELMWRASDLFERIAKGSLRVRIGAEYPLAEARRAHEDLSGRKTTGKVILIP
;
A
#
# COMPACT_ATOMS: atom_id res chain seq x y z
N MET A 1 7.54 5.41 26.64
CA MET A 1 7.70 4.55 25.45
C MET A 1 8.68 5.13 24.46
N ARG A 2 9.31 4.31 23.64
CA ARG A 2 10.12 4.78 22.51
C ARG A 2 9.25 5.05 21.28
N ALA A 3 9.57 6.14 20.56
CA ALA A 3 8.88 6.51 19.32
C ALA A 3 9.83 7.28 18.40
N VAL A 4 9.50 7.29 17.11
CA VAL A 4 10.15 8.16 16.12
C VAL A 4 9.39 9.47 16.04
N VAL A 5 10.11 10.59 15.97
CA VAL A 5 9.52 11.93 15.90
C VAL A 5 10.10 12.68 14.73
N VAL A 6 9.22 13.41 14.04
CA VAL A 6 9.54 14.39 13.01
C VAL A 6 9.16 15.77 13.54
N SER A 7 10.14 16.64 13.76
CA SER A 7 9.94 18.00 14.27
C SER A 7 9.94 19.07 13.18
N GLU A 8 10.45 18.75 12.01
CA GLU A 8 10.49 19.62 10.82
C GLU A 8 10.31 18.77 9.54
N LEU A 9 9.84 19.39 8.47
CA LEU A 9 9.73 18.70 7.18
C LEU A 9 11.11 18.60 6.53
N GLY A 10 11.38 17.46 5.86
CA GLY A 10 12.69 17.28 5.23
C GLY A 10 12.95 15.88 4.72
N GLY A 11 14.23 15.57 4.52
CA GLY A 11 14.72 14.25 4.18
C GLY A 11 14.67 13.27 5.37
N PRO A 12 15.17 12.02 5.20
CA PRO A 12 15.14 11.02 6.27
C PRO A 12 15.86 11.45 7.57
N GLU A 13 16.79 12.39 7.47
CA GLU A 13 17.59 12.94 8.60
C GLU A 13 16.74 13.62 9.67
N VAL A 14 15.53 14.10 9.34
CA VAL A 14 14.64 14.75 10.32
C VAL A 14 13.94 13.77 11.26
N MET A 15 14.12 12.48 11.07
CA MET A 15 13.53 11.41 11.88
C MET A 15 14.44 11.12 13.09
N ALA A 16 13.96 11.36 14.30
CA ALA A 16 14.68 11.08 15.53
C ALA A 16 13.93 10.08 16.40
N ALA A 17 14.59 8.97 16.76
CA ALA A 17 14.06 8.04 17.76
C ALA A 17 14.34 8.59 19.17
N GLY A 18 13.35 8.53 20.08
CA GLY A 18 13.50 9.03 21.44
C GLY A 18 12.36 8.60 22.35
N ASP A 19 12.47 8.98 23.64
CA ASP A 19 11.44 8.70 24.63
C ASP A 19 10.27 9.67 24.53
N ARG A 20 9.06 9.13 24.66
CA ARG A 20 7.78 9.85 24.69
C ARG A 20 6.92 9.35 25.83
N PRO A 21 5.99 10.17 26.34
CA PRO A 21 4.96 9.67 27.24
C PRO A 21 4.19 8.51 26.59
N ASP A 22 3.75 7.57 27.40
CA ASP A 22 2.85 6.53 26.94
C ASP A 22 1.50 7.19 26.55
N PRO A 23 0.87 6.78 25.45
CA PRO A 23 -0.46 7.26 25.11
C PRO A 23 -1.53 6.72 26.07
N GLU A 24 -2.55 7.52 26.32
CA GLU A 24 -3.75 7.12 27.03
C GLU A 24 -4.91 6.90 26.05
N ALA A 25 -5.81 5.97 26.37
CA ALA A 25 -6.99 5.73 25.56
C ALA A 25 -8.05 6.80 25.85
N GLY A 26 -8.22 7.77 24.95
CA GLY A 26 -9.35 8.68 24.98
C GLY A 26 -10.69 8.02 24.65
N PRO A 27 -11.83 8.72 24.78
CA PRO A 27 -13.13 8.19 24.38
C PRO A 27 -13.12 7.67 22.93
N GLY A 28 -13.64 6.46 22.71
CA GLY A 28 -13.67 5.79 21.41
C GLY A 28 -12.31 5.29 20.88
N GLN A 29 -11.24 5.36 21.69
CA GLN A 29 -9.90 4.93 21.31
C GLN A 29 -9.48 3.65 22.04
N ILE A 30 -8.53 2.94 21.42
CA ILE A 30 -7.78 1.86 22.06
C ILE A 30 -6.29 2.22 22.04
N VAL A 31 -5.55 1.80 23.06
CA VAL A 31 -4.09 1.81 23.05
C VAL A 31 -3.60 0.41 22.68
N VAL A 32 -2.72 0.36 21.68
CA VAL A 32 -2.16 -0.88 21.15
C VAL A 32 -0.66 -0.92 21.41
N GLN A 33 -0.17 -2.04 21.98
CA GLN A 33 1.24 -2.39 21.99
C GLN A 33 1.58 -2.86 20.58
N VAL A 34 2.39 -2.10 19.87
CA VAL A 34 2.73 -2.34 18.44
C VAL A 34 3.66 -3.55 18.34
N ALA A 35 3.29 -4.51 17.53
CA ALA A 35 4.14 -5.66 17.20
C ALA A 35 4.91 -5.44 15.89
N ALA A 36 4.30 -4.73 14.93
CA ALA A 36 4.92 -4.32 13.69
C ALA A 36 4.22 -3.08 13.12
N ALA A 37 4.99 -2.13 12.61
CA ALA A 37 4.52 -0.96 11.90
C ALA A 37 4.96 -1.02 10.43
N GLY A 38 4.03 -0.87 9.49
CA GLY A 38 4.35 -0.87 8.07
C GLY A 38 4.94 0.46 7.61
N VAL A 39 6.00 0.39 6.78
CA VAL A 39 6.61 1.57 6.14
C VAL A 39 6.04 1.75 4.74
N ASN A 40 5.58 2.95 4.43
CA ASN A 40 4.87 3.25 3.19
C ASN A 40 5.34 4.57 2.55
N PHE A 41 5.14 4.73 1.25
CA PHE A 41 5.45 5.99 0.55
C PHE A 41 4.66 7.18 1.09
N ILE A 42 3.45 6.98 1.64
CA ILE A 42 2.69 8.06 2.26
C ILE A 42 3.41 8.66 3.47
N ASP A 43 4.16 7.85 4.22
CA ASP A 43 4.95 8.33 5.36
C ASP A 43 6.10 9.22 4.87
N ILE A 44 6.71 8.87 3.71
CA ILE A 44 7.71 9.70 3.04
C ILE A 44 7.09 11.02 2.57
N TYR A 45 5.91 10.97 1.93
CA TYR A 45 5.23 12.18 1.42
C TYR A 45 4.83 13.14 2.54
N ARG A 46 4.38 12.61 3.69
CA ARG A 46 4.08 13.42 4.88
C ARG A 46 5.34 14.05 5.46
N ARG A 47 6.40 13.26 5.64
CA ARG A 47 7.68 13.74 6.17
C ARG A 47 8.32 14.81 5.29
N SER A 48 8.27 14.65 3.96
CA SER A 48 8.85 15.59 3.00
C SER A 48 7.98 16.83 2.69
N GLY A 49 6.76 16.90 3.24
CA GLY A 49 5.85 18.03 3.03
C GLY A 49 5.03 17.99 1.73
N VAL A 50 5.08 16.89 0.97
CA VAL A 50 4.18 16.68 -0.19
C VAL A 50 2.71 16.67 0.27
N TYR A 51 2.45 16.06 1.43
CA TYR A 51 1.17 16.16 2.13
C TYR A 51 1.34 16.96 3.42
N LYS A 52 0.40 17.89 3.68
CA LYS A 52 0.41 18.71 4.89
C LYS A 52 0.37 17.83 6.14
N GLN A 53 1.24 18.15 7.10
CA GLN A 53 1.33 17.48 8.39
C GLN A 53 1.54 18.51 9.48
N GLN A 54 0.85 18.34 10.61
CA GLN A 54 1.10 19.14 11.81
C GLN A 54 2.37 18.63 12.50
N LEU A 55 3.25 19.53 12.85
CA LEU A 55 4.52 19.27 13.53
C LEU A 55 4.48 19.66 15.00
N PRO A 56 5.19 18.96 15.90
CA PRO A 56 5.87 17.68 15.69
C PRO A 56 4.88 16.51 15.64
N TYR A 57 5.26 15.39 14.98
CA TYR A 57 4.42 14.19 14.94
C TYR A 57 5.26 12.91 14.94
N THR A 58 4.63 11.78 15.28
CA THR A 58 5.17 10.43 15.11
C THR A 58 4.67 9.85 13.79
N PRO A 59 5.55 9.42 12.87
CA PRO A 59 5.15 8.83 11.59
C PRO A 59 4.47 7.47 11.74
N GLY A 60 4.03 6.94 10.59
CA GLY A 60 3.43 5.62 10.46
C GLY A 60 1.90 5.66 10.47
N SER A 61 1.31 5.08 9.42
CA SER A 61 -0.15 5.03 9.22
C SER A 61 -0.71 3.64 9.51
N GLU A 62 0.11 2.61 9.43
CA GLU A 62 -0.25 1.20 9.42
C GLU A 62 0.48 0.44 10.51
N GLY A 63 -0.18 -0.55 11.07
CA GLY A 63 0.45 -1.46 12.03
C GLY A 63 -0.48 -2.57 12.50
N ALA A 64 0.07 -3.44 13.33
CA ALA A 64 -0.67 -4.44 14.08
C ALA A 64 -0.05 -4.64 15.46
N GLY A 65 -0.86 -5.09 16.40
CA GLY A 65 -0.41 -5.31 17.76
C GLY A 65 -1.50 -5.86 18.67
N THR A 66 -1.26 -5.73 19.97
CA THR A 66 -2.19 -6.20 21.01
C THR A 66 -2.75 -5.02 21.79
N VAL A 67 -4.04 -4.97 21.95
CA VAL A 67 -4.73 -3.95 22.75
C VAL A 67 -4.26 -4.04 24.20
N VAL A 68 -3.86 -2.92 24.79
CA VAL A 68 -3.46 -2.84 26.21
C VAL A 68 -4.44 -2.02 27.06
N ALA A 69 -5.20 -1.13 26.43
CA ALA A 69 -6.25 -0.35 27.09
C ALA A 69 -7.35 0.02 26.09
N ALA A 70 -8.59 0.13 26.58
CA ALA A 70 -9.73 0.65 25.83
C ALA A 70 -10.32 1.84 26.59
N GLY A 71 -10.63 2.91 25.86
CA GLY A 71 -11.22 4.13 26.37
C GLY A 71 -12.73 4.02 26.52
N GLU A 72 -13.32 5.08 27.06
CA GLU A 72 -14.77 5.17 27.25
C GLU A 72 -15.53 4.95 25.93
N GLY A 73 -16.61 4.18 25.98
CA GLY A 73 -17.49 3.89 24.84
C GLY A 73 -16.98 2.79 23.90
N VAL A 74 -15.77 2.27 24.09
CA VAL A 74 -15.28 1.13 23.29
C VAL A 74 -15.84 -0.18 23.85
N THR A 75 -16.62 -0.89 23.05
CA THR A 75 -17.23 -2.18 23.41
C THR A 75 -16.75 -3.34 22.54
N GLN A 76 -16.14 -3.05 21.39
CA GLN A 76 -15.72 -4.05 20.41
C GLN A 76 -14.32 -4.62 20.64
N PHE A 77 -13.52 -4.03 21.52
CA PHE A 77 -12.17 -4.49 21.84
C PHE A 77 -11.89 -4.42 23.34
N SER A 78 -11.08 -5.36 23.80
CA SER A 78 -10.60 -5.50 25.19
C SER A 78 -9.09 -5.69 25.22
N ALA A 79 -8.47 -5.48 26.40
CA ALA A 79 -7.06 -5.78 26.58
C ALA A 79 -6.77 -7.26 26.26
N GLY A 80 -5.72 -7.52 25.47
CA GLY A 80 -5.36 -8.84 24.97
C GLY A 80 -5.80 -9.09 23.52
N ASP A 81 -6.76 -8.34 22.98
CA ASP A 81 -7.22 -8.51 21.61
C ASP A 81 -6.12 -8.15 20.59
N ARG A 82 -6.02 -8.96 19.54
CA ARG A 82 -5.11 -8.76 18.42
C ARG A 82 -5.77 -7.90 17.36
N VAL A 83 -5.15 -6.78 17.01
CA VAL A 83 -5.73 -5.81 16.07
C VAL A 83 -4.71 -5.34 15.04
N ALA A 84 -5.22 -4.89 13.89
CA ALA A 84 -4.43 -4.23 12.86
C ALA A 84 -5.19 -3.00 12.32
N TRP A 85 -4.48 -2.07 11.67
CA TRP A 85 -5.07 -0.83 11.12
C TRP A 85 -4.27 -0.34 9.91
N SER A 86 -4.92 0.39 9.01
CA SER A 86 -4.31 1.05 7.84
C SER A 86 -4.33 2.58 7.90
N GLU A 87 -5.15 3.14 8.80
CA GLU A 87 -5.35 4.58 8.98
C GLU A 87 -5.26 4.91 10.48
N GLY A 88 -4.05 4.87 11.02
CA GLY A 88 -3.76 5.28 12.40
C GLY A 88 -2.60 6.26 12.44
N PRO A 89 -2.62 7.26 13.32
CA PRO A 89 -1.48 8.15 13.51
C PRO A 89 -0.42 7.49 14.38
N GLY A 90 0.86 7.67 14.04
CA GLY A 90 1.93 7.41 14.98
C GLY A 90 2.32 5.95 15.20
N SER A 91 2.19 5.09 14.18
CA SER A 91 2.55 3.67 14.30
C SER A 91 4.05 3.41 14.52
N TYR A 92 4.94 4.39 14.29
CA TYR A 92 6.38 4.24 14.55
C TYR A 92 6.68 4.49 16.05
N ALA A 93 6.08 3.69 16.89
CA ALA A 93 6.19 3.75 18.34
C ALA A 93 5.98 2.38 18.96
N GLU A 94 6.41 2.17 20.21
CA GLU A 94 6.10 0.96 20.96
C GLU A 94 4.62 0.83 21.27
N ARG A 95 3.91 1.97 21.44
CA ARG A 95 2.46 2.03 21.69
C ARG A 95 1.83 3.14 20.87
N VAL A 96 0.58 2.95 20.49
CA VAL A 96 -0.18 3.95 19.75
C VAL A 96 -1.64 3.98 20.23
N ALA A 97 -2.21 5.18 20.35
CA ALA A 97 -3.66 5.33 20.54
C ALA A 97 -4.31 5.53 19.16
N ILE A 98 -5.26 4.67 18.83
CA ILE A 98 -6.01 4.72 17.56
C ILE A 98 -7.51 4.71 17.82
N ALA A 99 -8.29 5.28 16.91
CA ALA A 99 -9.74 5.15 16.94
C ALA A 99 -10.12 3.68 16.80
N ALA A 100 -10.96 3.17 17.70
CA ALA A 100 -11.38 1.77 17.70
C ALA A 100 -12.14 1.39 16.42
N GLU A 101 -12.80 2.35 15.77
CA GLU A 101 -13.48 2.17 14.49
C GLU A 101 -12.53 1.87 13.33
N ASN A 102 -11.26 2.30 13.41
CA ASN A 102 -10.24 2.05 12.40
C ASN A 102 -9.48 0.74 12.61
N ALA A 103 -9.64 0.12 13.79
CA ALA A 103 -9.02 -1.17 14.11
C ALA A 103 -9.85 -2.33 13.57
N VAL A 104 -9.17 -3.36 13.07
CA VAL A 104 -9.79 -4.63 12.66
C VAL A 104 -9.21 -5.78 13.48
N PRO A 105 -9.99 -6.79 13.87
CA PRO A 105 -9.48 -7.95 14.57
C PRO A 105 -8.58 -8.79 13.66
N VAL A 106 -7.46 -9.27 14.20
CA VAL A 106 -6.54 -10.18 13.50
C VAL A 106 -6.87 -11.61 13.91
N PRO A 107 -7.27 -12.49 12.98
CA PRO A 107 -7.61 -13.88 13.30
C PRO A 107 -6.36 -14.70 13.70
N ASP A 108 -6.56 -15.77 14.46
CA ASP A 108 -5.47 -16.62 15.01
C ASP A 108 -4.56 -17.20 13.92
N GLY A 109 -5.07 -17.47 12.74
CA GLY A 109 -4.30 -17.99 11.59
C GLY A 109 -3.35 -16.98 10.90
N VAL A 110 -3.33 -15.71 11.38
CA VAL A 110 -2.47 -14.65 10.82
C VAL A 110 -1.57 -14.10 11.92
N ASP A 111 -0.26 -14.11 11.75
CA ASP A 111 0.66 -13.51 12.70
C ASP A 111 0.64 -11.97 12.63
N LEU A 112 1.04 -11.30 13.75
CA LEU A 112 0.95 -9.85 13.86
C LEU A 112 1.92 -9.11 12.93
N LYS A 113 3.07 -9.69 12.58
CA LYS A 113 3.99 -9.07 11.62
C LYS A 113 3.35 -9.03 10.23
N THR A 114 2.78 -10.15 9.80
CA THR A 114 2.04 -10.24 8.53
C THR A 114 0.84 -9.31 8.53
N ALA A 115 0.07 -9.24 9.62
CA ALA A 115 -1.04 -8.33 9.75
C ALA A 115 -0.60 -6.85 9.64
N GLY A 116 0.47 -6.45 10.34
CA GLY A 116 1.03 -5.09 10.25
C GLY A 116 1.70 -4.77 8.90
N ALA A 117 2.00 -5.79 8.10
CA ALA A 117 2.60 -5.65 6.78
C ALA A 117 1.56 -5.51 5.65
N VAL A 118 0.32 -5.92 5.85
CA VAL A 118 -0.66 -6.08 4.76
C VAL A 118 -1.74 -5.00 4.71
N MET A 119 -2.02 -4.33 5.84
CA MET A 119 -3.23 -3.51 5.92
C MET A 119 -3.30 -2.41 4.86
N LEU A 120 -2.31 -1.52 4.78
CA LEU A 120 -2.35 -0.42 3.82
C LEU A 120 -2.16 -0.92 2.38
N GLN A 121 -1.14 -1.73 2.15
CA GLN A 121 -0.80 -2.18 0.80
C GLN A 121 -1.77 -3.24 0.29
N GLY A 122 -2.24 -4.14 1.14
CA GLY A 122 -3.22 -5.16 0.80
C GLY A 122 -4.59 -4.54 0.51
N MET A 123 -5.07 -3.64 1.36
CA MET A 123 -6.33 -2.94 1.08
C MET A 123 -6.23 -2.07 -0.17
N THR A 124 -5.06 -1.47 -0.43
CA THR A 124 -4.81 -0.75 -1.68
C THR A 124 -4.93 -1.70 -2.87
N ALA A 125 -4.22 -2.82 -2.87
CA ALA A 125 -4.32 -3.81 -3.93
C ALA A 125 -5.76 -4.32 -4.11
N HIS A 126 -6.47 -4.57 -3.00
CA HIS A 126 -7.84 -5.04 -3.01
C HIS A 126 -8.79 -4.02 -3.66
N TYR A 127 -8.79 -2.75 -3.20
CA TYR A 127 -9.71 -1.79 -3.79
C TYR A 127 -9.39 -1.49 -5.26
N LEU A 128 -8.11 -1.52 -5.65
CA LEU A 128 -7.69 -1.29 -7.03
C LEU A 128 -8.35 -2.29 -7.99
N CYS A 129 -8.27 -3.59 -7.68
CA CYS A 129 -8.77 -4.64 -8.57
C CYS A 129 -10.22 -5.08 -8.32
N ARG A 130 -10.84 -4.65 -7.19
CA ARG A 130 -12.22 -5.05 -6.84
C ARG A 130 -13.23 -3.91 -6.96
N SER A 131 -12.80 -2.66 -6.75
CA SER A 131 -13.70 -1.51 -6.68
C SER A 131 -13.39 -0.42 -7.69
N THR A 132 -12.10 -0.04 -7.86
CA THR A 132 -11.72 0.99 -8.84
C THR A 132 -11.86 0.47 -10.27
N TYR A 133 -11.27 -0.68 -10.55
CA TYR A 133 -11.46 -1.43 -11.78
C TYR A 133 -11.72 -2.89 -11.42
N PRO A 134 -12.97 -3.34 -11.35
CA PRO A 134 -13.28 -4.73 -11.08
C PRO A 134 -12.71 -5.63 -12.19
N VAL A 135 -11.64 -6.33 -11.85
CA VAL A 135 -10.96 -7.22 -12.80
C VAL A 135 -11.83 -8.44 -13.07
N THR A 136 -12.02 -8.75 -14.34
CA THR A 136 -12.75 -9.92 -14.81
C THR A 136 -11.81 -10.88 -15.53
N GLU A 137 -12.26 -12.12 -15.74
CA GLU A 137 -11.52 -13.12 -16.48
C GLU A 137 -11.09 -12.62 -17.88
N GLY A 138 -9.81 -12.80 -18.22
CA GLY A 138 -9.24 -12.38 -19.50
C GLY A 138 -8.92 -10.89 -19.62
N ALA A 139 -9.24 -10.06 -18.63
CA ALA A 139 -8.87 -8.64 -18.64
C ALA A 139 -7.33 -8.50 -18.66
N VAL A 140 -6.79 -7.76 -19.61
CA VAL A 140 -5.33 -7.48 -19.69
C VAL A 140 -5.01 -6.26 -18.86
N THR A 141 -4.19 -6.46 -17.84
CA THR A 141 -3.81 -5.43 -16.87
C THR A 141 -2.31 -5.15 -16.94
N VAL A 142 -1.92 -3.89 -16.79
CA VAL A 142 -0.52 -3.51 -16.56
C VAL A 142 -0.36 -3.17 -15.09
N VAL A 143 0.66 -3.75 -14.44
CA VAL A 143 1.01 -3.47 -13.05
C VAL A 143 2.44 -2.93 -13.00
N HIS A 144 2.58 -1.63 -12.74
CA HIS A 144 3.89 -1.01 -12.57
C HIS A 144 4.48 -1.28 -11.18
N ALA A 145 5.82 -1.29 -11.08
CA ALA A 145 6.55 -1.60 -9.86
C ALA A 145 6.08 -2.92 -9.21
N ALA A 146 5.90 -3.96 -10.03
CA ALA A 146 5.24 -5.21 -9.65
C ALA A 146 5.94 -6.00 -8.52
N ALA A 147 7.22 -5.76 -8.26
CA ALA A 147 7.95 -6.36 -7.13
C ALA A 147 7.87 -5.54 -5.82
N GLY A 148 7.16 -4.41 -5.84
CA GLY A 148 6.86 -3.63 -4.64
C GLY A 148 5.71 -4.24 -3.83
N GLY A 149 5.45 -3.69 -2.63
CA GLY A 149 4.45 -4.26 -1.73
C GLY A 149 3.04 -4.31 -2.32
N VAL A 150 2.54 -3.20 -2.89
CA VAL A 150 1.23 -3.22 -3.59
C VAL A 150 1.29 -4.10 -4.83
N GLY A 151 2.38 -4.01 -5.63
CA GLY A 151 2.50 -4.73 -6.89
C GLY A 151 2.42 -6.26 -6.75
N LEU A 152 3.12 -6.83 -5.76
CA LEU A 152 3.09 -8.27 -5.49
C LEU A 152 1.70 -8.76 -5.06
N LEU A 153 1.02 -8.00 -4.20
CA LEU A 153 -0.32 -8.34 -3.73
C LEU A 153 -1.36 -8.17 -4.83
N LEU A 154 -1.29 -7.05 -5.57
CA LEU A 154 -2.20 -6.76 -6.68
C LEU A 154 -2.09 -7.81 -7.79
N THR A 155 -0.87 -8.23 -8.15
CA THR A 155 -0.65 -9.30 -9.12
C THR A 155 -1.36 -10.58 -8.71
N GLN A 156 -1.19 -11.03 -7.46
CA GLN A 156 -1.85 -12.24 -6.95
C GLN A 156 -3.38 -12.10 -7.00
N LEU A 157 -3.93 -10.96 -6.54
CA LEU A 157 -5.37 -10.73 -6.54
C LEU A 157 -5.95 -10.67 -7.97
N ILE A 158 -5.26 -10.04 -8.93
CA ILE A 158 -5.67 -10.03 -10.34
C ILE A 158 -5.70 -11.45 -10.90
N LYS A 159 -4.68 -12.25 -10.60
CA LYS A 159 -4.61 -13.65 -11.06
C LYS A 159 -5.73 -14.50 -10.49
N ASP A 160 -6.10 -14.28 -9.24
CA ASP A 160 -7.22 -14.97 -8.60
C ASP A 160 -8.57 -14.66 -9.30
N HIS A 161 -8.69 -13.49 -9.95
CA HIS A 161 -9.85 -13.10 -10.76
C HIS A 161 -9.74 -13.49 -12.25
N GLY A 162 -8.73 -14.29 -12.63
CA GLY A 162 -8.54 -14.73 -14.01
C GLY A 162 -7.98 -13.64 -14.95
N GLY A 163 -7.50 -12.51 -14.42
CA GLY A 163 -6.87 -11.46 -15.22
C GLY A 163 -5.50 -11.87 -15.76
N ILE A 164 -5.07 -11.20 -16.82
CA ILE A 164 -3.75 -11.33 -17.45
C ILE A 164 -2.90 -10.14 -16.97
N VAL A 165 -1.72 -10.42 -16.41
CA VAL A 165 -0.84 -9.40 -15.84
C VAL A 165 0.41 -9.20 -16.68
N VAL A 166 0.58 -7.98 -17.21
CA VAL A 166 1.84 -7.47 -17.74
C VAL A 166 2.49 -6.63 -16.64
N ALA A 167 3.55 -7.16 -16.04
CA ALA A 167 4.25 -6.58 -14.90
C ALA A 167 5.51 -5.84 -15.34
N THR A 168 5.76 -4.63 -14.81
CA THR A 168 7.04 -3.95 -15.03
C THR A 168 7.92 -3.98 -13.80
N THR A 169 9.21 -4.21 -14.00
CA THR A 169 10.23 -4.24 -12.96
C THR A 169 11.53 -3.57 -13.43
N SER A 170 12.37 -3.14 -12.48
CA SER A 170 13.62 -2.43 -12.77
C SER A 170 14.87 -3.32 -12.71
N SER A 171 14.73 -4.63 -12.47
CA SER A 171 15.87 -5.55 -12.43
C SER A 171 15.42 -7.00 -12.56
N THR A 172 16.35 -7.88 -12.97
CA THR A 172 16.12 -9.32 -13.10
C THR A 172 15.66 -9.97 -11.78
N SER A 173 16.26 -9.58 -10.64
CA SER A 173 15.85 -10.12 -9.33
C SER A 173 14.43 -9.75 -8.96
N LYS A 174 13.98 -8.53 -9.31
CA LYS A 174 12.61 -8.08 -9.14
C LYS A 174 11.64 -8.78 -10.10
N ALA A 175 12.10 -9.10 -11.31
CA ALA A 175 11.32 -9.85 -12.29
C ALA A 175 10.97 -11.26 -11.80
N VAL A 176 11.90 -11.94 -11.13
CA VAL A 176 11.65 -13.24 -10.51
C VAL A 176 10.49 -13.14 -9.51
N LEU A 177 10.48 -12.15 -8.63
CA LEU A 177 9.43 -11.95 -7.63
C LEU A 177 8.05 -11.67 -8.27
N ALA A 178 8.01 -10.85 -9.32
CA ALA A 178 6.77 -10.58 -10.05
C ALA A 178 6.24 -11.87 -10.73
N LYS A 179 7.12 -12.70 -11.26
CA LYS A 179 6.76 -13.99 -11.85
C LYS A 179 6.24 -14.97 -10.80
N GLU A 180 6.90 -15.06 -9.65
CA GLU A 180 6.46 -15.86 -8.51
C GLU A 180 5.10 -15.43 -7.96
N ALA A 181 4.78 -14.13 -8.05
CA ALA A 181 3.46 -13.59 -7.72
C ALA A 181 2.38 -13.94 -8.76
N GLY A 182 2.75 -14.54 -9.89
CA GLY A 182 1.83 -15.01 -10.93
C GLY A 182 1.72 -14.11 -12.15
N ALA A 183 2.60 -13.11 -12.33
CA ALA A 183 2.58 -12.27 -13.53
C ALA A 183 2.79 -13.14 -14.80
N ASP A 184 1.92 -12.97 -15.80
CA ASP A 184 1.99 -13.71 -17.06
C ASP A 184 3.19 -13.25 -17.90
N TYR A 185 3.38 -11.93 -17.96
CA TYR A 185 4.48 -11.28 -18.67
C TYR A 185 5.22 -10.34 -17.72
N VAL A 186 6.54 -10.39 -17.73
CA VAL A 186 7.38 -9.49 -16.94
C VAL A 186 8.39 -8.83 -17.85
N THR A 187 8.47 -7.50 -17.81
CA THR A 187 9.27 -6.70 -18.74
C THR A 187 9.89 -5.47 -18.05
N ALA A 188 10.83 -4.83 -18.72
CA ALA A 188 11.36 -3.51 -18.34
C ALA A 188 10.34 -2.40 -18.66
N TYR A 189 10.55 -1.22 -18.05
CA TYR A 189 9.64 -0.09 -18.24
C TYR A 189 9.62 0.45 -19.69
N GLU A 190 10.74 0.35 -20.39
CA GLU A 190 10.88 0.84 -21.76
C GLU A 190 10.20 -0.10 -22.77
N GLU A 191 10.08 -1.38 -22.43
CA GLU A 191 9.61 -2.43 -23.34
C GLU A 191 8.11 -2.75 -23.19
N PHE A 192 7.48 -2.39 -22.05
CA PHE A 192 6.10 -2.83 -21.77
C PHE A 192 5.07 -2.40 -22.82
N PRO A 193 5.21 -1.25 -23.55
CA PRO A 193 4.25 -0.91 -24.59
C PRO A 193 4.25 -1.91 -25.75
N GLY A 194 5.42 -2.44 -26.10
CA GLY A 194 5.56 -3.50 -27.10
C GLY A 194 4.91 -4.79 -26.64
N VAL A 195 5.18 -5.21 -25.39
CA VAL A 195 4.61 -6.42 -24.80
C VAL A 195 3.08 -6.35 -24.73
N VAL A 196 2.52 -5.20 -24.28
CA VAL A 196 1.05 -5.01 -24.27
C VAL A 196 0.47 -5.13 -25.66
N ARG A 197 1.11 -4.54 -26.67
CA ARG A 197 0.66 -4.64 -28.07
C ARG A 197 0.64 -6.10 -28.57
N GLU A 198 1.68 -6.84 -28.26
CA GLU A 198 1.79 -8.25 -28.64
C GLU A 198 0.71 -9.10 -27.96
N VAL A 199 0.62 -9.02 -26.62
CA VAL A 199 -0.34 -9.78 -25.80
C VAL A 199 -1.79 -9.52 -26.18
N THR A 200 -2.10 -8.29 -26.60
CA THR A 200 -3.48 -7.88 -26.94
C THR A 200 -3.79 -7.94 -28.44
N GLY A 201 -2.86 -8.36 -29.28
CA GLY A 201 -2.99 -8.29 -30.74
C GLY A 201 -3.23 -6.86 -31.24
N GLY A 202 -2.69 -5.85 -30.57
CA GLY A 202 -2.84 -4.43 -30.89
C GLY A 202 -4.08 -3.77 -30.28
N ARG A 203 -4.96 -4.49 -29.56
CA ARG A 203 -6.16 -3.94 -28.93
C ARG A 203 -5.87 -2.93 -27.83
N GLY A 204 -4.79 -3.14 -27.07
CA GLY A 204 -4.42 -2.39 -25.88
C GLY A 204 -4.94 -3.00 -24.56
N ALA A 205 -4.37 -2.57 -23.44
CA ALA A 205 -4.71 -3.01 -22.10
C ALA A 205 -6.07 -2.48 -21.63
N ASP A 206 -6.74 -3.25 -20.81
CA ASP A 206 -8.03 -2.85 -20.21
C ASP A 206 -7.83 -1.83 -19.09
N VAL A 207 -6.76 -1.99 -18.31
CA VAL A 207 -6.40 -1.10 -17.20
C VAL A 207 -4.89 -1.06 -16.99
N VAL A 208 -4.38 0.10 -16.60
CA VAL A 208 -3.03 0.28 -16.07
C VAL A 208 -3.11 0.70 -14.62
N PHE A 209 -2.49 -0.06 -13.73
CA PHE A 209 -2.30 0.28 -12.31
C PHE A 209 -0.91 0.88 -12.11
N ASP A 210 -0.85 2.18 -11.91
CA ASP A 210 0.39 2.96 -11.88
C ASP A 210 0.64 3.56 -10.49
N GLY A 211 1.65 3.02 -9.79
CA GLY A 211 2.19 3.57 -8.55
C GLY A 211 3.48 4.38 -8.75
N VAL A 212 3.99 4.46 -9.99
CA VAL A 212 5.26 5.12 -10.34
C VAL A 212 5.05 6.59 -10.64
N GLY A 213 4.11 6.92 -11.52
CA GLY A 213 3.70 8.31 -11.79
C GLY A 213 4.46 8.95 -12.94
N GLN A 214 5.24 10.00 -12.67
CA GLN A 214 5.83 10.88 -13.69
C GLN A 214 6.52 10.12 -14.82
N ASP A 215 7.34 9.12 -14.50
CA ASP A 215 8.17 8.40 -15.49
C ASP A 215 7.36 7.45 -16.38
N THR A 216 6.16 7.02 -15.96
CA THR A 216 5.38 5.97 -16.63
C THR A 216 4.07 6.47 -17.23
N PHE A 217 3.58 7.63 -16.81
CA PHE A 217 2.23 8.10 -17.09
C PHE A 217 1.87 8.16 -18.58
N ASP A 218 2.74 8.75 -19.40
CA ASP A 218 2.47 8.94 -20.83
C ASP A 218 2.46 7.62 -21.59
N ALA A 219 3.43 6.74 -21.30
CA ALA A 219 3.46 5.41 -21.87
C ALA A 219 2.26 4.57 -21.41
N SER A 220 1.85 4.72 -20.14
CA SER A 220 0.68 4.05 -19.57
C SER A 220 -0.62 4.44 -20.29
N LEU A 221 -0.82 5.73 -20.58
CA LEU A 221 -1.98 6.17 -21.37
C LEU A 221 -1.97 5.60 -22.78
N SER A 222 -0.79 5.52 -23.41
CA SER A 222 -0.64 5.12 -24.83
C SER A 222 -0.94 3.64 -25.09
N VAL A 223 -0.89 2.79 -24.06
CA VAL A 223 -1.14 1.34 -24.19
C VAL A 223 -2.57 0.93 -23.88
N LEU A 224 -3.41 1.85 -23.45
CA LEU A 224 -4.80 1.54 -23.14
C LEU A 224 -5.63 1.34 -24.41
N ARG A 225 -6.54 0.37 -24.35
CA ARG A 225 -7.58 0.25 -25.40
C ARG A 225 -8.56 1.42 -25.34
N PRO A 226 -9.35 1.68 -26.39
CA PRO A 226 -10.48 2.59 -26.28
C PRO A 226 -11.35 2.26 -25.06
N ARG A 227 -11.69 3.30 -24.27
CA ARG A 227 -12.41 3.20 -22.98
C ARG A 227 -11.64 2.39 -21.92
N GLY A 228 -10.31 2.28 -22.04
CA GLY A 228 -9.46 1.72 -21.01
C GLY A 228 -9.27 2.68 -19.84
N MET A 229 -8.82 2.16 -18.69
CA MET A 229 -8.69 2.94 -17.46
C MET A 229 -7.22 3.08 -17.02
N MET A 230 -6.81 4.32 -16.80
CA MET A 230 -5.57 4.67 -16.10
C MET A 230 -5.87 4.87 -14.62
N VAL A 231 -5.32 4.02 -13.78
CA VAL A 231 -5.45 4.10 -12.32
C VAL A 231 -4.10 4.53 -11.73
N LEU A 232 -3.95 5.84 -11.54
CA LEU A 232 -2.75 6.45 -10.97
C LEU A 232 -2.86 6.46 -9.44
N PHE A 233 -2.36 5.44 -8.74
CA PHE A 233 -2.50 5.33 -7.28
C PHE A 233 -1.27 5.76 -6.48
N GLY A 234 -0.13 6.03 -7.15
CA GLY A 234 1.13 6.46 -6.53
C GLY A 234 1.88 7.48 -7.36
N GLY A 235 3.06 7.85 -6.89
CA GLY A 235 3.96 8.81 -7.55
C GLY A 235 5.40 8.64 -7.07
N SER A 236 5.91 7.38 -7.06
CA SER A 236 7.25 7.10 -6.54
C SER A 236 8.39 7.70 -7.38
N SER A 237 8.13 8.10 -8.64
CA SER A 237 9.08 8.83 -9.49
C SER A 237 8.85 10.35 -9.51
N GLY A 238 7.79 10.81 -8.86
CA GLY A 238 7.37 12.21 -8.86
C GLY A 238 5.89 12.37 -9.22
N GLN A 239 5.41 13.61 -9.04
CA GLN A 239 4.04 13.96 -9.39
C GLN A 239 3.88 14.08 -10.91
N VAL A 240 2.78 13.54 -11.42
CA VAL A 240 2.39 13.74 -12.83
C VAL A 240 2.02 15.22 -13.02
N PRO A 241 2.53 15.88 -14.07
CA PRO A 241 2.12 17.24 -14.42
C PRO A 241 0.61 17.34 -14.71
N PRO A 242 0.04 18.56 -14.74
CA PRO A 242 -1.36 18.75 -15.12
C PRO A 242 -1.69 18.07 -16.45
N VAL A 243 -2.79 17.34 -16.49
CA VAL A 243 -3.23 16.54 -17.64
C VAL A 243 -4.29 17.32 -18.42
N ASP A 244 -4.06 17.54 -19.72
CA ASP A 244 -5.09 18.05 -20.61
C ASP A 244 -6.15 16.96 -20.85
N PRO A 245 -7.43 17.21 -20.52
CA PRO A 245 -8.52 16.26 -20.76
C PRO A 245 -8.68 15.82 -22.23
N GLN A 246 -8.24 16.65 -23.20
CA GLN A 246 -8.27 16.28 -24.62
C GLN A 246 -7.44 15.05 -24.93
N ARG A 247 -6.41 14.77 -24.14
CA ARG A 247 -5.60 13.54 -24.26
C ARG A 247 -6.44 12.28 -23.99
N LEU A 248 -7.40 12.35 -23.09
CA LEU A 248 -8.30 11.23 -22.80
C LEU A 248 -9.27 10.97 -23.98
N ASN A 249 -9.76 12.04 -24.60
CA ASN A 249 -10.59 11.94 -25.79
C ASN A 249 -9.83 11.35 -26.97
N SER A 250 -8.69 11.93 -27.33
CA SER A 250 -7.86 11.50 -28.48
C SER A 250 -7.25 10.11 -28.28
N GLY A 251 -6.99 9.72 -27.03
CA GLY A 251 -6.51 8.38 -26.66
C GLY A 251 -7.60 7.28 -26.73
N GLY A 252 -8.84 7.63 -27.06
CA GLY A 252 -9.92 6.65 -27.18
C GLY A 252 -10.96 6.71 -26.07
N SER A 253 -11.34 7.90 -25.59
CA SER A 253 -12.31 8.10 -24.50
C SER A 253 -11.86 7.37 -23.22
N LEU A 254 -10.62 7.59 -22.82
CA LEU A 254 -10.01 6.94 -21.68
C LEU A 254 -10.58 7.43 -20.35
N TYR A 255 -10.53 6.58 -19.34
CA TYR A 255 -10.78 6.95 -17.95
C TYR A 255 -9.45 7.22 -17.24
N LEU A 256 -9.41 8.27 -16.43
CA LEU A 256 -8.30 8.58 -15.54
C LEU A 256 -8.83 8.76 -14.12
N THR A 257 -8.28 8.05 -13.17
CA THR A 257 -8.61 8.21 -11.75
C THR A 257 -7.35 8.26 -10.90
N ARG A 258 -7.43 9.03 -9.78
CA ARG A 258 -6.37 9.12 -8.75
C ARG A 258 -6.98 8.72 -7.40
N PRO A 259 -7.17 7.41 -7.17
CA PRO A 259 -7.81 6.92 -5.95
C PRO A 259 -6.91 7.05 -4.72
N THR A 260 -7.52 7.10 -3.54
CA THR A 260 -6.83 7.03 -2.24
C THR A 260 -7.57 6.07 -1.32
N LEU A 261 -6.83 5.30 -0.53
CA LEU A 261 -7.36 4.24 0.34
C LEU A 261 -8.44 4.78 1.30
N VAL A 262 -8.25 5.97 1.87
CA VAL A 262 -9.18 6.55 2.85
C VAL A 262 -10.63 6.60 2.36
N HIS A 263 -10.85 6.79 1.06
CA HIS A 263 -12.20 6.80 0.48
C HIS A 263 -12.83 5.41 0.33
N TYR A 264 -12.00 4.36 0.36
CA TYR A 264 -12.41 2.96 0.20
C TYR A 264 -12.49 2.19 1.52
N VAL A 265 -12.16 2.85 2.65
CA VAL A 265 -12.25 2.30 4.00
C VAL A 265 -12.96 3.26 4.96
N ALA A 266 -13.60 4.29 4.45
CA ALA A 266 -14.35 5.27 5.24
C ALA A 266 -15.58 4.67 5.93
N ASP A 267 -16.20 3.67 5.30
CA ASP A 267 -17.29 2.90 5.87
C ASP A 267 -16.74 1.65 6.58
N ARG A 268 -17.23 1.41 7.82
CA ARG A 268 -16.80 0.26 8.65
C ARG A 268 -17.08 -1.07 7.97
N THR A 269 -18.18 -1.19 7.24
CA THR A 269 -18.56 -2.42 6.54
C THR A 269 -17.56 -2.73 5.43
N GLU A 270 -17.18 -1.68 4.67
CA GLU A 270 -16.20 -1.82 3.59
C GLU A 270 -14.79 -2.10 4.11
N LEU A 271 -14.38 -1.43 5.22
CA LEU A 271 -13.12 -1.72 5.91
C LEU A 271 -13.06 -3.19 6.35
N MET A 272 -14.11 -3.68 7.03
CA MET A 272 -14.17 -5.06 7.52
C MET A 272 -14.20 -6.07 6.38
N TRP A 273 -14.95 -5.80 5.31
CA TRP A 273 -14.98 -6.67 4.13
C TRP A 273 -13.57 -6.86 3.54
N ARG A 274 -12.85 -5.76 3.32
CA ARG A 274 -11.50 -5.82 2.74
C ARG A 274 -10.52 -6.53 3.66
N ALA A 275 -10.53 -6.20 4.94
CA ALA A 275 -9.65 -6.83 5.92
C ALA A 275 -9.91 -8.34 6.04
N SER A 276 -11.19 -8.72 6.11
CA SER A 276 -11.58 -10.14 6.25
C SER A 276 -11.19 -10.95 5.00
N ASP A 277 -11.42 -10.43 3.78
CA ASP A 277 -11.02 -11.12 2.55
C ASP A 277 -9.49 -11.32 2.50
N LEU A 278 -8.72 -10.29 2.87
CA LEU A 278 -7.26 -10.39 2.90
C LEU A 278 -6.77 -11.41 3.94
N PHE A 279 -7.27 -11.34 5.18
CA PHE A 279 -6.86 -12.24 6.24
C PHE A 279 -7.27 -13.69 5.97
N GLU A 280 -8.47 -13.91 5.41
CA GLU A 280 -8.91 -15.23 5.00
C GLU A 280 -7.99 -15.86 3.93
N ARG A 281 -7.62 -15.07 2.92
CA ARG A 281 -6.69 -15.50 1.86
C ARG A 281 -5.29 -15.79 2.40
N ILE A 282 -4.80 -14.98 3.33
CA ILE A 282 -3.52 -15.18 4.00
C ILE A 282 -3.56 -16.47 4.83
N ALA A 283 -4.58 -16.66 5.65
CA ALA A 283 -4.74 -17.85 6.48
C ALA A 283 -4.85 -19.14 5.64
N LYS A 284 -5.46 -19.07 4.45
CA LYS A 284 -5.55 -20.19 3.48
C LYS A 284 -4.27 -20.35 2.63
N GLY A 285 -3.30 -19.44 2.72
CA GLY A 285 -2.07 -19.45 1.93
C GLY A 285 -2.27 -19.08 0.45
N SER A 286 -3.45 -18.59 0.05
CA SER A 286 -3.73 -18.14 -1.33
C SER A 286 -3.28 -16.71 -1.59
N LEU A 287 -2.99 -15.91 -0.56
CA LEU A 287 -2.33 -14.61 -0.67
C LEU A 287 -1.07 -14.61 0.19
N ARG A 288 0.07 -14.40 -0.44
CA ARG A 288 1.38 -14.38 0.23
C ARG A 288 1.86 -12.95 0.42
N VAL A 289 2.08 -12.56 1.67
CA VAL A 289 2.66 -11.25 2.02
C VAL A 289 4.17 -11.41 2.13
N ARG A 290 4.91 -10.75 1.21
CA ARG A 290 6.36 -10.73 1.27
C ARG A 290 6.83 -9.57 2.15
N ILE A 291 7.36 -9.86 3.32
CA ILE A 291 8.16 -8.92 4.11
C ILE A 291 9.58 -8.96 3.56
N GLY A 292 9.95 -7.91 2.84
CA GLY A 292 11.25 -7.84 2.15
C GLY A 292 12.37 -7.27 3.01
N ALA A 293 12.02 -6.51 4.05
CA ALA A 293 12.98 -6.00 5.03
C ALA A 293 12.29 -5.69 6.36
N GLU A 294 12.99 -6.00 7.45
CA GLU A 294 12.63 -5.66 8.83
C GLU A 294 13.72 -4.75 9.41
N TYR A 295 13.32 -3.67 10.06
CA TYR A 295 14.23 -2.77 10.75
C TYR A 295 13.79 -2.58 12.20
N PRO A 296 14.71 -2.48 13.16
CA PRO A 296 14.38 -1.95 14.48
C PRO A 296 13.74 -0.56 14.37
N LEU A 297 12.85 -0.21 15.27
CA LEU A 297 12.22 1.12 15.32
C LEU A 297 13.24 2.27 15.24
N ALA A 298 14.38 2.12 15.91
CA ALA A 298 15.46 3.11 15.91
C ALA A 298 16.09 3.33 14.52
N GLU A 299 15.95 2.38 13.59
CA GLU A 299 16.46 2.46 12.22
C GLU A 299 15.40 2.95 11.20
N ALA A 300 14.30 3.55 11.65
CA ALA A 300 13.25 4.06 10.78
C ALA A 300 13.78 5.01 9.68
N ARG A 301 14.80 5.80 9.98
CA ARG A 301 15.51 6.62 8.99
C ARG A 301 16.04 5.77 7.83
N ARG A 302 16.77 4.70 8.13
CA ARG A 302 17.33 3.78 7.13
C ARG A 302 16.25 3.08 6.33
N ALA A 303 15.15 2.66 6.98
CA ALA A 303 14.01 2.06 6.29
C ALA A 303 13.42 3.02 5.23
N HIS A 304 13.32 4.32 5.54
CA HIS A 304 12.89 5.35 4.59
C HIS A 304 13.90 5.59 3.47
N GLU A 305 15.21 5.62 3.78
CA GLU A 305 16.29 5.75 2.78
C GLU A 305 16.28 4.59 1.78
N ASP A 306 16.12 3.37 2.25
CA ASP A 306 16.11 2.17 1.41
C ASP A 306 14.81 2.05 0.58
N LEU A 307 13.65 2.44 1.15
CA LEU A 307 12.38 2.48 0.41
C LEU A 307 12.42 3.55 -0.69
N SER A 308 12.81 4.78 -0.37
CA SER A 308 12.91 5.87 -1.36
C SER A 308 13.98 5.61 -2.42
N GLY A 309 15.08 4.97 -2.03
CA GLY A 309 16.13 4.51 -2.93
C GLY A 309 15.78 3.31 -3.81
N ARG A 310 14.53 2.80 -3.74
CA ARG A 310 14.05 1.63 -4.51
C ARG A 310 14.88 0.36 -4.32
N LYS A 311 15.58 0.24 -3.16
CA LYS A 311 16.42 -0.92 -2.81
C LYS A 311 15.61 -2.08 -2.26
N THR A 312 14.36 -1.83 -1.85
CA THR A 312 13.49 -2.81 -1.21
C THR A 312 12.59 -3.54 -2.20
N THR A 313 12.09 -4.70 -1.79
CA THR A 313 11.05 -5.48 -2.48
C THR A 313 9.97 -5.88 -1.47
N GLY A 314 8.73 -6.06 -1.93
CA GLY A 314 7.65 -6.36 -1.00
C GLY A 314 7.44 -5.27 0.05
N LYS A 315 7.07 -5.67 1.25
CA LYS A 315 6.81 -4.79 2.39
C LYS A 315 8.05 -4.54 3.23
N VAL A 316 8.19 -3.31 3.70
CA VAL A 316 9.15 -2.93 4.76
C VAL A 316 8.37 -2.71 6.05
N ILE A 317 8.86 -3.24 7.16
CA ILE A 317 8.28 -3.07 8.49
C ILE A 317 9.31 -2.59 9.50
N LEU A 318 8.82 -1.87 10.52
CA LEU A 318 9.56 -1.54 11.74
C LEU A 318 9.09 -2.45 12.87
N ILE A 319 10.04 -2.90 13.67
CA ILE A 319 9.80 -3.68 14.89
C ILE A 319 10.17 -2.78 16.06
N PRO A 320 9.20 -2.40 16.90
CA PRO A 320 9.42 -1.59 18.10
C PRO A 320 10.25 -2.27 19.18
#